data_e94b43d60d01e8f40b85b7186c95a11c
#
_entry.id   e94b43d60d01e8f40b85b7186c95a11c
#
_cell.length_a   1.000
_cell.length_b   1.000
_cell.length_c   1.000
_cell.angle_alpha   90.00
_cell.angle_beta   90.00
_cell.angle_gamma   90.00
#
_symmetry.space_group_name_H-M   'P 1'
#
loop_
_entity.id
_entity.type
_entity.pdbx_description
1 polymer ?
#
loop_
_entity_poly.entity_id
_entity_poly.type
_entity_poly.pdbx_seq_one_letter_code
_entity_poly.pdbx_strand_id
1 'polypeptide(L)'
;MKFTNLNNLSLVKLFLKVLVFVAVIFNVHAAEIDLNKILPMDNKITYGKLDNGVTYYVKNNQIPKNKAYVELVIKAGSLHENDDQQGLAHLLEHMAFNGTKSFPKNKIDSYLNSLGLSIGADFNASTGFTKTIYKFQVPTNTIEPLDTGVHILSEIASELTLEDEAFERERKIVEEEWRMDLGKFDRILEQQKPYIFKNSKYLVRDPIGKMEVIRNFKYQTAKDYYHQWYRPELMVVFIIGDIDQKKAEQIACELALHLLLQYN
;
A
#
# COMPACT_ATOMS: atom_id res chain seq x y z
N MET A 1 43.60 -69.79 -1.16
CA MET A 1 42.90 -68.53 -1.14
C MET A 1 43.93 -67.45 -0.93
N LYS A 2 44.27 -66.68 -1.99
CA LYS A 2 45.24 -65.61 -1.90
C LYS A 2 44.46 -64.32 -1.59
N PHE A 3 44.62 -63.76 -0.41
CA PHE A 3 44.18 -62.45 -0.08
C PHE A 3 45.15 -61.44 -0.74
N THR A 4 44.68 -60.71 -1.74
CA THR A 4 45.41 -59.63 -2.38
C THR A 4 45.51 -58.46 -1.42
N ASN A 5 46.75 -58.15 -1.00
CA ASN A 5 47.08 -56.92 -0.28
C ASN A 5 46.65 -55.71 -1.09
N LEU A 6 45.53 -55.10 -0.77
CA LEU A 6 45.18 -53.78 -1.22
C LEU A 6 46.21 -52.80 -0.60
N ASN A 7 47.03 -52.20 -1.44
CA ASN A 7 48.10 -51.32 -1.06
C ASN A 7 47.60 -50.23 -0.10
N ASN A 8 48.08 -50.18 1.13
CA ASN A 8 47.81 -49.13 2.12
C ASN A 8 47.98 -47.72 1.53
N LEU A 9 48.77 -47.55 0.49
CA LEU A 9 49.01 -46.29 -0.23
C LEU A 9 47.78 -45.80 -1.00
N SER A 10 46.92 -46.69 -1.50
CA SER A 10 45.69 -46.30 -2.21
C SER A 10 44.59 -45.87 -1.26
N LEU A 11 44.48 -46.49 -0.13
CA LEU A 11 43.54 -46.10 0.96
C LEU A 11 43.91 -44.78 1.60
N VAL A 12 45.20 -44.54 1.83
CA VAL A 12 45.69 -43.22 2.33
C VAL A 12 45.44 -42.10 1.31
N LYS A 13 45.66 -42.36 0.02
CA LYS A 13 45.35 -41.36 -1.05
C LYS A 13 43.85 -41.07 -1.15
N LEU A 14 42.99 -42.08 -0.98
CA LEU A 14 41.56 -41.87 -0.98
C LEU A 14 41.12 -41.07 0.26
N PHE A 15 41.64 -41.40 1.43
CA PHE A 15 41.36 -40.69 2.67
C PHE A 15 41.80 -39.20 2.61
N LEU A 16 43.00 -38.93 2.05
CA LEU A 16 43.47 -37.56 1.84
C LEU A 16 42.57 -36.78 0.88
N LYS A 17 42.09 -37.39 -0.22
CA LYS A 17 41.16 -36.76 -1.15
C LYS A 17 39.81 -36.42 -0.50
N VAL A 18 39.30 -37.35 0.33
CA VAL A 18 38.07 -37.12 1.09
C VAL A 18 38.24 -36.00 2.11
N LEU A 19 39.40 -35.97 2.82
CA LEU A 19 39.71 -34.93 3.80
C LEU A 19 39.81 -33.54 3.16
N VAL A 20 40.47 -33.46 1.98
CA VAL A 20 40.56 -32.22 1.21
C VAL A 20 39.19 -31.77 0.70
N PHE A 21 38.33 -32.71 0.23
CA PHE A 21 37.01 -32.44 -0.21
C PHE A 21 36.12 -31.93 0.94
N VAL A 22 36.21 -32.56 2.11
CA VAL A 22 35.52 -32.10 3.32
C VAL A 22 36.01 -30.74 3.78
N ALA A 23 37.33 -30.49 3.76
CA ALA A 23 37.91 -29.20 4.12
C ALA A 23 37.47 -28.06 3.16
N VAL A 24 37.27 -28.39 1.87
CA VAL A 24 36.75 -27.41 0.88
C VAL A 24 35.28 -27.08 1.15
N ILE A 25 34.47 -28.07 1.56
CA ILE A 25 33.05 -27.88 1.90
C ILE A 25 32.91 -27.01 3.17
N PHE A 26 33.80 -27.18 4.17
CA PHE A 26 33.76 -26.40 5.40
C PHE A 26 34.31 -24.95 5.25
N ASN A 27 34.97 -24.61 4.14
CA ASN A 27 35.45 -23.27 3.87
C ASN A 27 34.44 -22.43 3.05
N VAL A 28 33.19 -22.87 2.86
CA VAL A 28 32.13 -21.97 2.47
C VAL A 28 31.81 -21.12 3.71
N HIS A 29 32.56 -20.04 3.86
CA HIS A 29 32.15 -18.96 4.75
C HIS A 29 30.80 -18.44 4.21
N ALA A 30 29.73 -18.82 4.86
CA ALA A 30 28.49 -18.08 4.69
C ALA A 30 28.85 -16.63 5.02
N ALA A 31 28.81 -15.76 4.03
CA ALA A 31 29.04 -14.34 4.26
C ALA A 31 28.09 -13.95 5.39
N GLU A 32 28.67 -13.49 6.50
CA GLU A 32 27.89 -13.06 7.65
C GLU A 32 26.99 -11.93 7.18
N ILE A 33 25.68 -12.20 7.07
CA ILE A 33 24.73 -11.19 6.62
C ILE A 33 24.60 -10.18 7.74
N ASP A 34 25.15 -9.00 7.54
CA ASP A 34 24.91 -7.89 8.46
C ASP A 34 23.45 -7.46 8.38
N LEU A 35 22.65 -7.92 9.33
CA LEU A 35 21.22 -7.60 9.43
C LEU A 35 20.94 -6.13 9.70
N ASN A 36 21.95 -5.35 10.09
CA ASN A 36 21.85 -3.90 10.32
C ASN A 36 22.19 -3.09 9.07
N LYS A 37 22.71 -3.73 8.03
CA LYS A 37 23.06 -3.05 6.79
C LYS A 37 21.78 -2.64 6.05
N ILE A 38 21.61 -1.34 5.88
CA ILE A 38 20.55 -0.79 5.04
C ILE A 38 20.79 -1.26 3.60
N LEU A 39 19.78 -1.92 3.02
CA LEU A 39 19.85 -2.33 1.62
C LEU A 39 19.90 -1.07 0.74
N PRO A 40 20.78 -1.02 -0.27
CA PRO A 40 20.82 0.09 -1.20
C PRO A 40 19.51 0.16 -1.99
N MET A 41 18.99 1.36 -2.16
CA MET A 41 17.85 1.59 -3.06
C MET A 41 18.28 1.37 -4.50
N ASP A 42 17.39 0.82 -5.34
CA ASP A 42 17.60 0.71 -6.79
C ASP A 42 17.88 2.12 -7.36
N ASN A 43 19.02 2.31 -8.01
CA ASN A 43 19.44 3.59 -8.59
C ASN A 43 18.53 4.08 -9.75
N LYS A 44 17.63 3.24 -10.22
CA LYS A 44 16.58 3.58 -11.21
C LYS A 44 15.35 4.21 -10.57
N ILE A 45 15.26 4.27 -9.25
CA ILE A 45 14.18 4.92 -8.53
C ILE A 45 14.61 6.35 -8.20
N THR A 46 13.85 7.33 -8.68
CA THR A 46 13.92 8.70 -8.17
C THR A 46 13.12 8.79 -6.89
N TYR A 47 13.77 9.25 -5.84
CA TYR A 47 13.18 9.48 -4.53
C TYR A 47 13.34 10.93 -4.13
N GLY A 48 12.31 11.52 -3.56
CA GLY A 48 12.38 12.86 -3.00
C GLY A 48 11.39 13.07 -1.86
N LYS A 49 11.65 14.12 -1.10
CA LYS A 49 10.73 14.63 -0.07
C LYS A 49 10.57 16.12 -0.33
N LEU A 50 9.33 16.56 -0.38
CA LEU A 50 8.94 17.94 -0.67
C LEU A 50 8.86 18.77 0.62
N ASP A 51 8.89 20.08 0.51
CA ASP A 51 8.91 20.99 1.66
C ASP A 51 7.70 20.84 2.59
N ASN A 52 6.54 20.45 2.03
CA ASN A 52 5.34 20.14 2.82
C ASN A 52 5.38 18.75 3.50
N GLY A 53 6.42 17.96 3.27
CA GLY A 53 6.61 16.67 3.91
C GLY A 53 6.18 15.46 3.07
N VAL A 54 5.47 15.64 1.94
CA VAL A 54 5.13 14.53 1.03
C VAL A 54 6.40 13.86 0.51
N THR A 55 6.41 12.54 0.59
CA THR A 55 7.48 11.72 0.03
C THR A 55 7.04 11.15 -1.32
N TYR A 56 7.92 11.10 -2.32
CA TYR A 56 7.59 10.49 -3.60
C TYR A 56 8.65 9.50 -4.08
N TYR A 57 8.17 8.52 -4.84
CA TYR A 57 8.98 7.53 -5.55
C TYR A 57 8.53 7.45 -7.00
N VAL A 58 9.47 7.62 -7.92
CA VAL A 58 9.20 7.55 -9.36
C VAL A 58 10.11 6.52 -10.00
N LYS A 59 9.55 5.67 -10.85
CA LYS A 59 10.32 4.69 -11.62
C LYS A 59 9.77 4.51 -13.02
N ASN A 60 10.63 4.74 -14.03
CA ASN A 60 10.32 4.27 -15.38
C ASN A 60 10.34 2.74 -15.41
N ASN A 61 9.24 2.14 -15.86
CA ASN A 61 9.09 0.70 -16.04
C ASN A 61 8.26 0.44 -17.30
N GLN A 62 8.87 -0.02 -18.36
CA GLN A 62 8.25 -0.22 -19.67
C GLN A 62 7.47 -1.54 -19.80
N ILE A 63 7.21 -2.23 -18.73
CA ILE A 63 6.44 -3.48 -18.71
C ILE A 63 5.36 -3.39 -17.62
N PRO A 64 4.05 -3.34 -18.00
CA PRO A 64 3.51 -3.30 -19.36
C PRO A 64 3.74 -1.95 -20.06
N LYS A 65 3.80 -1.97 -21.41
CA LYS A 65 3.89 -0.73 -22.21
C LYS A 65 2.61 0.08 -22.12
N ASN A 66 2.76 1.39 -22.29
CA ASN A 66 1.66 2.35 -22.36
C ASN A 66 0.76 2.36 -21.10
N LYS A 67 1.30 2.01 -19.94
CA LYS A 67 0.59 2.04 -18.66
C LYS A 67 1.46 2.59 -17.55
N ALA A 68 0.84 3.35 -16.64
CA ALA A 68 1.44 3.75 -15.38
C ALA A 68 0.50 3.44 -14.21
N TYR A 69 1.11 3.17 -13.07
CA TYR A 69 0.46 3.05 -11.78
C TYR A 69 0.79 4.29 -10.97
N VAL A 70 -0.23 4.91 -10.43
CA VAL A 70 -0.11 6.00 -9.46
C VAL A 70 -0.75 5.54 -8.17
N GLU A 71 0.00 5.64 -7.08
CA GLU A 71 -0.51 5.30 -5.76
C GLU A 71 -0.29 6.47 -4.80
N LEU A 72 -1.34 6.81 -4.05
CA LEU A 72 -1.27 7.66 -2.87
C LEU A 72 -1.40 6.76 -1.64
N VAL A 73 -0.40 6.79 -0.79
CA VAL A 73 -0.40 6.07 0.49
C VAL A 73 -0.52 7.08 1.61
N ILE A 74 -1.57 6.94 2.42
CA ILE A 74 -1.72 7.65 3.69
C ILE A 74 -1.19 6.71 4.79
N LYS A 75 -0.20 7.13 5.57
CA LYS A 75 0.38 6.36 6.68
C LYS A 75 -0.53 6.37 7.91
N ALA A 76 -1.81 6.15 7.68
CA ALA A 76 -2.83 6.01 8.71
C ALA A 76 -3.82 4.92 8.30
N GLY A 77 -4.23 4.12 9.25
CA GLY A 77 -5.18 3.03 9.09
C GLY A 77 -5.81 2.73 10.45
N SER A 78 -6.38 1.57 10.63
CA SER A 78 -7.20 1.24 11.80
C SER A 78 -6.46 1.31 13.14
N LEU A 79 -5.13 1.15 13.18
CA LEU A 79 -4.36 1.33 14.43
C LEU A 79 -4.31 2.79 14.92
N HIS A 80 -4.63 3.75 14.06
CA HIS A 80 -4.65 5.17 14.36
C HIS A 80 -6.00 5.66 14.87
N GLU A 81 -6.99 4.78 14.88
CA GLU A 81 -8.33 5.08 15.38
C GLU A 81 -8.39 5.08 16.89
N ASN A 82 -9.19 5.98 17.46
CA ASN A 82 -9.65 5.91 18.84
C ASN A 82 -10.78 4.87 18.98
N ASP A 83 -11.27 4.64 20.19
CA ASP A 83 -12.30 3.62 20.44
C ASP A 83 -13.64 3.96 19.78
N ASP A 84 -13.96 5.24 19.65
CA ASP A 84 -15.15 5.78 18.98
C ASP A 84 -14.98 5.99 17.48
N GLN A 85 -13.82 5.63 16.93
CA GLN A 85 -13.46 5.80 15.52
C GLN A 85 -13.26 4.46 14.78
N GLN A 86 -13.48 3.31 15.44
CA GLN A 86 -13.17 2.01 14.87
C GLN A 86 -13.97 1.72 13.60
N GLY A 87 -13.26 1.67 12.46
CA GLY A 87 -13.78 1.48 11.11
C GLY A 87 -13.86 2.77 10.28
N LEU A 88 -13.55 3.95 10.85
CA LEU A 88 -13.61 5.20 10.11
C LEU A 88 -12.51 5.35 9.06
N ALA A 89 -11.34 4.74 9.27
CA ALA A 89 -10.29 4.70 8.24
C ALA A 89 -10.80 4.03 6.96
N HIS A 90 -11.49 2.90 7.08
CA HIS A 90 -12.09 2.17 5.98
C HIS A 90 -13.29 2.91 5.38
N LEU A 91 -14.16 3.45 6.21
CA LEU A 91 -15.28 4.25 5.74
C LEU A 91 -14.83 5.48 4.93
N LEU A 92 -13.75 6.16 5.34
CA LEU A 92 -13.19 7.28 4.58
C LEU A 92 -12.57 6.83 3.25
N GLU A 93 -12.05 5.63 3.18
CA GLU A 93 -11.64 5.03 1.90
C GLU A 93 -12.83 4.96 0.94
N HIS A 94 -14.00 4.48 1.38
CA HIS A 94 -15.24 4.48 0.59
C HIS A 94 -15.68 5.88 0.19
N MET A 95 -15.52 6.86 1.09
CA MET A 95 -15.88 8.25 0.81
C MET A 95 -15.09 8.85 -0.35
N ALA A 96 -13.86 8.38 -0.63
CA ALA A 96 -13.07 8.81 -1.78
C ALA A 96 -13.76 8.55 -3.13
N PHE A 97 -14.62 7.54 -3.20
CA PHE A 97 -15.40 7.21 -4.40
C PHE A 97 -16.71 8.00 -4.51
N ASN A 98 -17.07 8.76 -3.48
CA ASN A 98 -18.28 9.60 -3.47
C ASN A 98 -18.04 11.02 -3.97
N GLY A 99 -16.79 11.38 -4.25
CA GLY A 99 -16.42 12.62 -4.92
C GLY A 99 -15.55 13.54 -4.08
N THR A 100 -14.94 14.43 -4.80
CA THR A 100 -14.08 15.49 -4.31
C THR A 100 -14.59 16.83 -4.83
N LYS A 101 -13.97 17.94 -4.44
CA LYS A 101 -14.38 19.29 -4.80
C LYS A 101 -14.55 19.50 -6.31
N SER A 102 -13.58 19.09 -7.13
CA SER A 102 -13.61 19.26 -8.59
C SER A 102 -14.13 18.04 -9.32
N PHE A 103 -14.19 16.89 -8.67
CA PHE A 103 -14.64 15.62 -9.24
C PHE A 103 -15.80 15.03 -8.43
N PRO A 104 -17.05 15.51 -8.64
CA PRO A 104 -18.22 14.83 -8.09
C PRO A 104 -18.24 13.36 -8.53
N LYS A 105 -18.89 12.49 -7.76
CA LYS A 105 -18.94 11.03 -7.99
C LYS A 105 -19.13 10.65 -9.47
N ASN A 106 -20.16 11.19 -10.09
CA ASN A 106 -20.49 10.87 -11.49
C ASN A 106 -19.42 11.35 -12.48
N LYS A 107 -18.62 12.34 -12.13
CA LYS A 107 -17.54 12.85 -12.99
C LYS A 107 -16.34 11.90 -13.00
N ILE A 108 -15.99 11.31 -11.86
CA ILE A 108 -14.93 10.29 -11.80
C ILE A 108 -15.34 9.08 -12.63
N ASP A 109 -16.54 8.54 -12.42
CA ASP A 109 -17.08 7.41 -13.17
C ASP A 109 -17.09 7.66 -14.68
N SER A 110 -17.60 8.84 -15.10
CA SER A 110 -17.66 9.21 -16.51
C SER A 110 -16.28 9.35 -17.13
N TYR A 111 -15.33 9.92 -16.40
CA TYR A 111 -13.95 10.05 -16.82
C TYR A 111 -13.28 8.69 -17.03
N LEU A 112 -13.39 7.80 -16.05
CA LEU A 112 -12.85 6.45 -16.15
C LEU A 112 -13.42 5.69 -17.34
N ASN A 113 -14.75 5.72 -17.50
CA ASN A 113 -15.43 5.08 -18.62
C ASN A 113 -14.97 5.61 -19.98
N SER A 114 -14.67 6.92 -20.08
CA SER A 114 -14.15 7.53 -21.32
C SER A 114 -12.77 6.99 -21.73
N LEU A 115 -11.99 6.51 -20.75
CA LEU A 115 -10.69 5.86 -20.96
C LEU A 115 -10.79 4.33 -21.11
N GLY A 116 -11.99 3.76 -21.00
CA GLY A 116 -12.19 2.30 -20.95
C GLY A 116 -11.73 1.68 -19.61
N LEU A 117 -11.64 2.48 -18.56
CA LEU A 117 -11.25 2.09 -17.21
C LEU A 117 -12.49 1.94 -16.32
N SER A 118 -12.33 1.28 -15.17
CA SER A 118 -13.41 1.07 -14.21
C SER A 118 -12.94 1.13 -12.76
N ILE A 119 -13.88 1.53 -11.87
CA ILE A 119 -13.68 1.41 -10.43
C ILE A 119 -13.59 -0.08 -10.06
N GLY A 120 -12.70 -0.41 -9.14
CA GLY A 120 -12.41 -1.76 -8.70
C GLY A 120 -11.28 -2.43 -9.48
N ALA A 121 -11.21 -2.27 -10.81
CA ALA A 121 -10.14 -2.84 -11.61
C ALA A 121 -8.96 -1.87 -11.81
N ASP A 122 -9.23 -0.65 -12.26
CA ASP A 122 -8.20 0.33 -12.64
C ASP A 122 -8.07 1.49 -11.63
N PHE A 123 -9.16 1.84 -10.96
CA PHE A 123 -9.16 2.72 -9.79
C PHE A 123 -9.67 1.94 -8.59
N ASN A 124 -8.85 1.79 -7.57
CA ASN A 124 -9.15 0.99 -6.38
C ASN A 124 -8.48 1.58 -5.14
N ALA A 125 -8.92 1.15 -3.98
CA ALA A 125 -8.33 1.51 -2.71
C ALA A 125 -8.30 0.32 -1.74
N SER A 126 -7.60 0.46 -0.64
CA SER A 126 -7.56 -0.53 0.43
C SER A 126 -7.12 0.10 1.75
N THR A 127 -7.77 -0.29 2.82
CA THR A 127 -7.42 0.09 4.19
C THR A 127 -6.85 -1.08 4.96
N GLY A 128 -5.69 -0.87 5.56
CA GLY A 128 -5.06 -1.83 6.45
C GLY A 128 -4.89 -1.26 7.86
N PHE A 129 -4.14 -1.98 8.68
CA PHE A 129 -3.87 -1.55 10.06
C PHE A 129 -3.09 -0.23 10.15
N THR A 130 -2.11 -0.02 9.27
CA THR A 130 -1.14 1.10 9.38
C THR A 130 -1.22 2.10 8.25
N LYS A 131 -2.00 1.83 7.22
CA LYS A 131 -2.06 2.66 6.00
C LYS A 131 -3.37 2.48 5.26
N THR A 132 -3.74 3.52 4.52
CA THR A 132 -4.78 3.52 3.49
C THR A 132 -4.11 3.83 2.15
N ILE A 133 -4.45 3.10 1.11
CA ILE A 133 -3.84 3.19 -0.23
C ILE A 133 -4.93 3.48 -1.24
N TYR A 134 -4.73 4.49 -2.09
CA TYR A 134 -5.52 4.78 -3.28
C TYR A 134 -4.64 4.58 -4.49
N LYS A 135 -5.09 3.81 -5.48
CA LYS A 135 -4.28 3.45 -6.64
C LYS A 135 -5.06 3.61 -7.94
N PHE A 136 -4.37 4.15 -8.93
CA PHE A 136 -4.87 4.35 -10.27
C PHE A 136 -3.95 3.65 -11.27
N GLN A 137 -4.51 2.88 -12.19
CA GLN A 137 -3.82 2.41 -13.37
C GLN A 137 -4.33 3.20 -14.58
N VAL A 138 -3.45 3.95 -15.22
CA VAL A 138 -3.81 4.83 -16.35
C VAL A 138 -3.02 4.50 -17.60
N PRO A 139 -3.59 4.73 -18.81
CA PRO A 139 -2.83 4.68 -20.05
C PRO A 139 -1.85 5.86 -20.12
N THR A 140 -0.71 5.64 -20.80
CA THR A 140 0.35 6.65 -20.99
C THR A 140 0.61 7.00 -22.44
N ASN A 141 -0.31 6.67 -23.36
CA ASN A 141 -0.23 7.08 -24.77
C ASN A 141 -0.24 8.60 -24.93
N THR A 142 -0.92 9.28 -24.02
CA THR A 142 -0.87 10.73 -23.78
C THR A 142 -0.62 10.99 -22.31
N ILE A 143 -0.24 12.21 -21.94
CA ILE A 143 0.07 12.55 -20.56
C ILE A 143 -1.21 12.84 -19.73
N GLU A 144 -2.28 13.23 -20.38
CA GLU A 144 -3.52 13.70 -19.74
C GLU A 144 -4.12 12.68 -18.75
N PRO A 145 -4.21 11.35 -19.03
CA PRO A 145 -4.76 10.41 -18.05
C PRO A 145 -3.93 10.33 -16.75
N LEU A 146 -2.62 10.50 -16.86
CA LEU A 146 -1.75 10.51 -15.70
C LEU A 146 -1.93 11.80 -14.89
N ASP A 147 -1.94 12.96 -15.54
CA ASP A 147 -2.15 14.26 -14.88
C ASP A 147 -3.52 14.29 -14.16
N THR A 148 -4.57 13.81 -14.82
CA THR A 148 -5.91 13.76 -14.21
C THR A 148 -5.99 12.76 -13.07
N GLY A 149 -5.39 11.56 -13.20
CA GLY A 149 -5.33 10.56 -12.13
C GLY A 149 -4.61 11.10 -10.89
N VAL A 150 -3.50 11.79 -11.08
CA VAL A 150 -2.75 12.45 -10.00
C VAL A 150 -3.57 13.57 -9.37
N HIS A 151 -4.30 14.37 -10.17
CA HIS A 151 -5.18 15.41 -9.66
C HIS A 151 -6.32 14.83 -8.81
N ILE A 152 -6.98 13.76 -9.25
CA ILE A 152 -8.00 13.06 -8.46
C ILE A 152 -7.39 12.60 -7.11
N LEU A 153 -6.21 11.99 -7.12
CA LEU A 153 -5.55 11.54 -5.89
C LEU A 153 -5.17 12.72 -4.97
N SER A 154 -4.78 13.87 -5.53
CA SER A 154 -4.50 15.06 -4.72
C SER A 154 -5.74 15.60 -4.02
N GLU A 155 -6.90 15.59 -4.69
CA GLU A 155 -8.15 16.00 -4.09
C GLU A 155 -8.71 14.96 -3.09
N ILE A 156 -8.45 13.66 -3.29
CA ILE A 156 -8.73 12.65 -2.28
C ILE A 156 -7.92 12.93 -1.01
N ALA A 157 -6.68 13.37 -1.18
CA ALA A 157 -5.80 13.69 -0.06
C ALA A 157 -6.26 14.89 0.78
N SER A 158 -7.03 15.84 0.20
CA SER A 158 -7.26 17.14 0.84
C SER A 158 -8.65 17.74 0.66
N GLU A 159 -9.44 17.28 -0.31
CA GLU A 159 -10.69 17.93 -0.75
C GLU A 159 -11.86 16.94 -0.90
N LEU A 160 -11.92 15.89 -0.06
CA LEU A 160 -13.11 15.02 -0.03
C LEU A 160 -14.35 15.85 0.37
N THR A 161 -15.46 15.64 -0.31
CA THR A 161 -16.69 16.39 -0.05
C THR A 161 -17.34 16.01 1.30
N LEU A 162 -17.16 14.78 1.77
CA LEU A 162 -17.58 14.25 3.07
C LEU A 162 -19.04 14.65 3.44
N GLU A 163 -19.94 14.46 2.48
CA GLU A 163 -21.36 14.77 2.64
C GLU A 163 -22.06 13.78 3.58
N ASP A 164 -22.94 14.30 4.43
CA ASP A 164 -23.65 13.50 5.44
C ASP A 164 -24.49 12.37 4.81
N GLU A 165 -25.13 12.66 3.67
CA GLU A 165 -25.90 11.66 2.91
C GLU A 165 -25.00 10.56 2.31
N ALA A 166 -23.77 10.89 1.92
CA ALA A 166 -22.81 9.91 1.45
C ALA A 166 -22.37 8.99 2.59
N PHE A 167 -22.12 9.53 3.78
CA PHE A 167 -21.82 8.70 4.96
C PHE A 167 -22.96 7.70 5.26
N GLU A 168 -24.22 8.11 5.14
CA GLU A 168 -25.35 7.19 5.39
C GLU A 168 -25.44 6.06 4.35
N ARG A 169 -25.06 6.33 3.11
CA ARG A 169 -24.98 5.28 2.07
C ARG A 169 -23.83 4.31 2.33
N GLU A 170 -22.64 4.86 2.56
CA GLU A 170 -21.42 4.04 2.75
C GLU A 170 -21.46 3.23 4.05
N ARG A 171 -22.06 3.76 5.11
CA ARG A 171 -22.31 3.02 6.35
C ARG A 171 -23.03 1.70 6.09
N LYS A 172 -24.06 1.72 5.24
CA LYS A 172 -24.81 0.51 4.87
C LYS A 172 -23.99 -0.45 4.03
N ILE A 173 -23.13 0.07 3.14
CA ILE A 173 -22.24 -0.73 2.31
C ILE A 173 -21.20 -1.44 3.19
N VAL A 174 -20.54 -0.73 4.09
CA VAL A 174 -19.60 -1.31 5.06
C VAL A 174 -20.26 -2.36 5.95
N GLU A 175 -21.52 -2.14 6.36
CA GLU A 175 -22.28 -3.14 7.12
C GLU A 175 -22.57 -4.40 6.29
N GLU A 176 -22.88 -4.27 5.00
CA GLU A 176 -23.08 -5.43 4.13
C GLU A 176 -21.75 -6.16 3.84
N GLU A 177 -20.64 -5.46 3.67
CA GLU A 177 -19.31 -6.08 3.56
C GLU A 177 -18.97 -6.89 4.80
N TRP A 178 -19.16 -6.32 5.98
CA TRP A 178 -18.97 -7.04 7.23
C TRP A 178 -19.85 -8.31 7.30
N ARG A 179 -21.10 -8.26 6.82
CA ARG A 179 -21.97 -9.44 6.79
C ARG A 179 -21.48 -10.51 5.83
N MET A 180 -20.96 -10.12 4.67
CA MET A 180 -20.43 -11.06 3.67
C MET A 180 -19.19 -11.77 4.18
N ASP A 181 -18.39 -11.09 4.99
CA ASP A 181 -17.17 -11.65 5.59
C ASP A 181 -17.46 -12.65 6.73
N LEU A 182 -18.70 -12.73 7.28
CA LEU A 182 -19.07 -13.65 8.36
C LEU A 182 -19.11 -15.13 7.93
N GLY A 183 -18.03 -15.60 7.31
CA GLY A 183 -17.86 -16.96 6.79
C GLY A 183 -17.23 -17.95 7.79
N LYS A 184 -16.91 -19.15 7.27
CA LYS A 184 -16.19 -20.16 8.06
C LYS A 184 -14.78 -19.69 8.43
N PHE A 185 -14.11 -19.04 7.50
CA PHE A 185 -12.73 -18.59 7.69
C PHE A 185 -12.64 -17.48 8.74
N ASP A 186 -13.61 -16.55 8.75
CA ASP A 186 -13.61 -15.49 9.75
C ASP A 186 -13.82 -16.01 11.15
N ARG A 187 -14.73 -16.99 11.33
CA ARG A 187 -14.90 -17.65 12.64
C ARG A 187 -13.63 -18.32 13.13
N ILE A 188 -12.83 -18.89 12.23
CA ILE A 188 -11.53 -19.48 12.57
C ILE A 188 -10.51 -18.37 12.92
N LEU A 189 -10.43 -17.33 12.10
CA LEU A 189 -9.57 -16.18 12.35
C LEU A 189 -9.89 -15.49 13.68
N GLU A 190 -11.16 -15.25 13.98
CA GLU A 190 -11.58 -14.66 15.25
C GLU A 190 -11.14 -15.50 16.47
N GLN A 191 -11.17 -16.84 16.37
CA GLN A 191 -10.63 -17.70 17.41
C GLN A 191 -9.11 -17.67 17.49
N GLN A 192 -8.41 -17.42 16.40
CA GLN A 192 -6.94 -17.37 16.34
C GLN A 192 -6.37 -15.99 16.71
N LYS A 193 -7.08 -14.90 16.41
CA LYS A 193 -6.64 -13.51 16.68
C LYS A 193 -6.08 -13.31 18.10
N PRO A 194 -6.71 -13.80 19.19
CA PRO A 194 -6.18 -13.61 20.55
C PRO A 194 -4.80 -14.26 20.78
N TYR A 195 -4.50 -15.32 20.04
CA TYR A 195 -3.19 -16.01 20.15
C TYR A 195 -2.14 -15.33 19.26
N ILE A 196 -2.51 -14.90 18.05
CA ILE A 196 -1.62 -14.27 17.08
C ILE A 196 -1.28 -12.84 17.52
N PHE A 197 -2.28 -12.06 17.94
CA PHE A 197 -2.15 -10.63 18.25
C PHE A 197 -2.19 -10.32 19.75
N LYS A 198 -1.87 -11.28 20.58
CA LYS A 198 -1.90 -11.17 22.04
C LYS A 198 -1.16 -9.90 22.51
N ASN A 199 -1.85 -9.12 23.35
CA ASN A 199 -1.31 -7.89 23.96
C ASN A 199 -0.94 -6.77 22.95
N SER A 200 -1.49 -6.80 21.75
CA SER A 200 -1.30 -5.74 20.76
C SER A 200 -2.61 -5.08 20.34
N LYS A 201 -2.53 -3.84 19.83
CA LYS A 201 -3.69 -3.14 19.26
C LYS A 201 -4.29 -3.85 18.05
N TYR A 202 -3.54 -4.67 17.33
CA TYR A 202 -4.04 -5.44 16.18
C TYR A 202 -5.25 -6.33 16.54
N LEU A 203 -5.34 -6.79 17.79
CA LEU A 203 -6.45 -7.61 18.25
C LEU A 203 -7.80 -6.86 18.24
N VAL A 204 -7.78 -5.56 18.45
CA VAL A 204 -8.98 -4.73 18.67
C VAL A 204 -9.15 -3.60 17.65
N ARG A 205 -8.36 -3.60 16.58
CA ARG A 205 -8.36 -2.57 15.52
C ARG A 205 -8.47 -3.20 14.14
N ASP A 206 -9.45 -4.09 13.96
CA ASP A 206 -9.73 -4.64 12.65
C ASP A 206 -10.12 -3.51 11.68
N PRO A 207 -9.57 -3.45 10.44
CA PRO A 207 -9.92 -2.41 9.48
C PRO A 207 -11.41 -2.27 9.17
N ILE A 208 -12.17 -3.37 9.15
CA ILE A 208 -13.64 -3.31 8.97
C ILE A 208 -14.33 -2.57 10.12
N GLY A 209 -13.68 -2.45 11.26
CA GLY A 209 -14.15 -1.75 12.44
C GLY A 209 -15.17 -2.49 13.28
N LYS A 210 -15.77 -1.76 14.21
CA LYS A 210 -16.87 -2.25 15.04
C LYS A 210 -18.22 -1.76 14.51
N MET A 211 -19.14 -2.66 14.25
CA MET A 211 -20.45 -2.31 13.71
C MET A 211 -21.25 -1.41 14.65
N GLU A 212 -21.04 -1.50 15.95
CA GLU A 212 -21.61 -0.56 16.91
C GLU A 212 -21.15 0.88 16.67
N VAL A 213 -19.85 1.07 16.38
CA VAL A 213 -19.28 2.39 16.05
C VAL A 213 -19.76 2.84 14.67
N ILE A 214 -19.67 1.97 13.65
CA ILE A 214 -20.07 2.27 12.28
C ILE A 214 -21.54 2.71 12.21
N ARG A 215 -22.44 2.08 12.96
CA ARG A 215 -23.88 2.45 12.98
C ARG A 215 -24.16 3.77 13.68
N ASN A 216 -23.31 4.22 14.60
CA ASN A 216 -23.64 5.31 15.53
C ASN A 216 -22.65 6.47 15.53
N PHE A 217 -21.53 6.43 14.74
CA PHE A 217 -20.57 7.52 14.73
C PHE A 217 -21.24 8.84 14.27
N LYS A 218 -20.72 9.95 14.80
CA LYS A 218 -21.10 11.28 14.34
C LYS A 218 -20.26 11.63 13.11
N TYR A 219 -20.86 12.22 12.09
CA TYR A 219 -20.14 12.60 10.85
C TYR A 219 -18.91 13.49 11.16
N GLN A 220 -19.02 14.36 12.16
CA GLN A 220 -17.90 15.18 12.59
C GLN A 220 -16.71 14.34 13.04
N THR A 221 -16.93 13.20 13.73
CA THR A 221 -15.84 12.30 14.14
C THR A 221 -15.07 11.73 12.94
N ALA A 222 -15.77 11.42 11.84
CA ALA A 222 -15.13 10.97 10.61
C ALA A 222 -14.38 12.12 9.91
N LYS A 223 -14.97 13.33 9.86
CA LYS A 223 -14.33 14.53 9.35
C LYS A 223 -13.07 14.88 10.16
N ASP A 224 -13.14 14.77 11.48
CA ASP A 224 -12.00 15.01 12.38
C ASP A 224 -10.87 13.99 12.14
N TYR A 225 -11.21 12.71 11.92
CA TYR A 225 -10.23 11.68 11.56
C TYR A 225 -9.54 12.02 10.23
N TYR A 226 -10.31 12.43 9.21
CA TYR A 226 -9.76 12.84 7.94
C TYR A 226 -8.77 14.00 8.10
N HIS A 227 -9.14 15.08 8.74
CA HIS A 227 -8.27 16.24 8.96
C HIS A 227 -7.05 15.91 9.84
N GLN A 228 -7.18 14.97 10.78
CA GLN A 228 -6.08 14.57 11.63
C GLN A 228 -5.02 13.75 10.89
N TRP A 229 -5.42 12.88 9.97
CA TRP A 229 -4.52 11.88 9.41
C TRP A 229 -4.17 12.09 7.94
N TYR A 230 -4.99 12.81 7.17
CA TYR A 230 -4.70 13.11 5.77
C TYR A 230 -3.82 14.35 5.67
N ARG A 231 -2.59 14.26 6.16
CA ARG A 231 -1.62 15.35 6.19
C ARG A 231 -0.42 15.03 5.32
N PRO A 232 0.17 16.03 4.65
CA PRO A 232 1.26 15.84 3.69
C PRO A 232 2.43 15.02 4.21
N GLU A 233 2.85 15.19 5.46
CA GLU A 233 3.96 14.47 6.05
C GLU A 233 3.68 12.97 6.30
N LEU A 234 2.42 12.57 6.26
CA LEU A 234 1.99 11.19 6.33
C LEU A 234 1.74 10.57 4.94
N MET A 235 1.98 11.33 3.86
CA MET A 235 1.68 10.90 2.51
C MET A 235 2.91 10.43 1.75
N VAL A 236 2.71 9.38 0.96
CA VAL A 236 3.70 8.89 0.01
C VAL A 236 3.03 8.70 -1.34
N VAL A 237 3.67 9.20 -2.40
CA VAL A 237 3.21 9.07 -3.78
C VAL A 237 4.15 8.17 -4.55
N PHE A 238 3.60 7.20 -5.27
CA PHE A 238 4.34 6.35 -6.20
C PHE A 238 3.83 6.60 -7.62
N ILE A 239 4.75 6.79 -8.57
CA ILE A 239 4.46 6.83 -10.00
C ILE A 239 5.39 5.85 -10.70
N ILE A 240 4.85 4.73 -11.17
CA ILE A 240 5.62 3.63 -11.74
C ILE A 240 4.98 3.20 -13.06
N GLY A 241 5.72 3.26 -14.16
CA GLY A 241 5.18 2.83 -15.45
C GLY A 241 6.00 3.24 -16.64
N ASP A 242 5.41 3.05 -17.82
CA ASP A 242 6.00 3.46 -19.10
C ASP A 242 5.80 4.97 -19.30
N ILE A 243 6.64 5.74 -18.63
CA ILE A 243 6.61 7.21 -18.61
C ILE A 243 8.04 7.76 -18.50
N ASP A 244 8.26 8.93 -19.09
CA ASP A 244 9.52 9.66 -18.89
C ASP A 244 9.75 9.98 -17.41
N GLN A 245 10.93 9.65 -16.90
CA GLN A 245 11.28 9.79 -15.48
C GLN A 245 11.17 11.22 -14.97
N LYS A 246 11.64 12.21 -15.76
CA LYS A 246 11.61 13.62 -15.37
C LYS A 246 10.20 14.17 -15.36
N LYS A 247 9.37 13.75 -16.35
CA LYS A 247 7.97 14.17 -16.41
C LYS A 247 7.18 13.59 -15.25
N ALA A 248 7.40 12.33 -14.89
CA ALA A 248 6.77 11.70 -13.73
C ALA A 248 7.16 12.39 -12.42
N GLU A 249 8.42 12.82 -12.28
CA GLU A 249 8.88 13.60 -11.13
C GLU A 249 8.20 14.97 -11.04
N GLN A 250 8.06 15.68 -12.17
CA GLN A 250 7.30 16.94 -12.22
C GLN A 250 5.86 16.75 -11.74
N ILE A 251 5.18 15.73 -12.22
CA ILE A 251 3.79 15.41 -11.85
C ILE A 251 3.68 15.10 -10.35
N ALA A 252 4.64 14.35 -9.79
CA ALA A 252 4.69 14.10 -8.35
C ALA A 252 4.85 15.39 -7.54
N CYS A 253 5.65 16.35 -8.04
CA CYS A 253 5.80 17.67 -7.42
C CYS A 253 4.53 18.52 -7.54
N GLU A 254 3.83 18.48 -8.67
CA GLU A 254 2.57 19.21 -8.89
C GLU A 254 1.48 18.73 -7.94
N LEU A 255 1.36 17.41 -7.70
CA LEU A 255 0.45 16.85 -6.68
C LEU A 255 0.71 17.51 -5.31
N ALA A 256 1.96 17.63 -4.93
CA ALA A 256 2.31 18.17 -3.63
C ALA A 256 2.10 19.69 -3.54
N LEU A 257 2.24 20.43 -4.64
CA LEU A 257 1.89 21.85 -4.70
C LEU A 257 0.39 22.08 -4.48
N HIS A 258 -0.47 21.22 -5.03
CA HIS A 258 -1.91 21.27 -4.75
C HIS A 258 -2.19 21.10 -3.25
N LEU A 259 -1.48 20.19 -2.59
CA LEU A 259 -1.61 19.97 -1.15
C LEU A 259 -1.07 21.14 -0.29
N LEU A 260 -0.08 21.91 -0.79
CA LEU A 260 0.43 23.09 -0.09
C LEU A 260 -0.59 24.23 -0.02
N LEU A 261 -1.36 24.44 -1.10
CA LEU A 261 -2.30 25.54 -1.18
C LEU A 261 -3.52 25.39 -0.26
N GLN A 262 -3.71 24.22 0.33
CA GLN A 262 -4.88 23.89 1.14
C GLN A 262 -4.61 23.79 2.63
N TYR A 263 -3.34 23.63 3.03
CA TYR A 263 -2.92 23.56 4.42
C TYR A 263 -2.27 24.87 4.96
N ASN A 264 -2.27 25.95 4.12
CA ASN A 264 -1.98 27.33 4.52
C ASN A 264 -3.26 28.14 4.69
#